data_ae0367811758a8f7b19af02ed1466917
#
_entry.id   ae0367811758a8f7b19af02ed1466917
#
_cell.length_a   1.000
_cell.length_b   1.000
_cell.length_c   1.000
_cell.angle_alpha   90.00
_cell.angle_beta   90.00
_cell.angle_gamma   90.00
#
_symmetry.space_group_name_H-M   'P 1'
#
loop_
_entity.id
_entity.type
_entity.pdbx_description
1 polymer ?
#
loop_
_entity_poly.entity_id
_entity_poly.type
_entity_poly.pdbx_seq_one_letter_code
_entity_poly.pdbx_strand_id
1 'polypeptide(L)'
;YKPPGGEPSGHVGWHQDTQYWKYWQEGSELFTAWIAIGEVTENMGAMRFVRGSNRWGNLEGGSFFDPDHEAQQKAIQIPPEATWEETAAVLPSGAISFHHNYTLHGSGSNISDRPRRSFALHLRTERSQPVEDTDAYYVTHLDDQALRPVIYNTE
;
A
#
# COMPACT_ATOMS: atom_id res chain seq x y z
N TYR A 1 6.52 -3.39 -10.79
CA TYR A 1 7.38 -2.92 -11.87
C TYR A 1 6.85 -1.63 -12.47
N LYS A 2 7.70 -0.62 -12.61
CA LYS A 2 7.39 0.59 -13.37
C LYS A 2 8.44 0.76 -14.49
N PRO A 3 8.00 0.77 -15.75
CA PRO A 3 8.90 1.04 -16.88
C PRO A 3 9.45 2.48 -16.80
N PRO A 4 10.61 2.75 -17.42
CA PRO A 4 11.12 4.11 -17.56
C PRO A 4 10.31 4.92 -18.59
N GLY A 5 10.52 6.24 -18.62
CA GLY A 5 10.01 7.09 -19.69
C GLY A 5 8.64 7.71 -19.47
N GLY A 6 8.09 7.63 -18.25
CA GLY A 6 6.86 8.35 -17.90
C GLY A 6 5.55 7.74 -18.42
N GLU A 7 5.57 6.46 -18.79
CA GLU A 7 4.38 5.75 -19.25
C GLU A 7 3.24 5.78 -18.24
N PRO A 8 2.00 6.12 -18.65
CA PRO A 8 0.84 6.16 -17.75
C PRO A 8 0.54 4.84 -17.04
N SER A 9 0.89 3.71 -17.66
CA SER A 9 0.67 2.36 -17.13
C SER A 9 1.36 2.06 -15.79
N GLY A 10 2.30 2.91 -15.39
CA GLY A 10 2.97 2.79 -14.09
C GLY A 10 2.37 3.63 -12.97
N HIS A 11 1.33 4.39 -13.23
CA HIS A 11 0.67 5.23 -12.23
C HIS A 11 -0.17 4.39 -11.25
N VAL A 12 -0.20 4.79 -9.99
CA VAL A 12 -1.06 4.21 -8.95
C VAL A 12 -1.69 5.37 -8.18
N GLY A 13 -3.01 5.50 -8.27
CA GLY A 13 -3.76 6.56 -7.62
C GLY A 13 -3.74 6.47 -6.10
N TRP A 14 -4.18 7.53 -5.43
CA TRP A 14 -4.33 7.55 -3.99
C TRP A 14 -5.36 6.55 -3.51
N HIS A 15 -4.97 5.64 -2.63
CA HIS A 15 -5.83 4.60 -2.09
C HIS A 15 -5.34 4.12 -0.71
N GLN A 16 -6.21 3.41 -0.02
CA GLN A 16 -5.91 2.59 1.14
C GLN A 16 -6.05 1.12 0.73
N ASP A 17 -5.15 0.25 1.13
CA ASP A 17 -5.20 -1.19 0.80
C ASP A 17 -6.50 -1.84 1.27
N THR A 18 -7.03 -1.40 2.40
CA THR A 18 -8.29 -1.91 2.98
C THR A 18 -9.48 -1.78 2.02
N GLN A 19 -9.48 -0.85 1.07
CA GLN A 19 -10.53 -0.71 0.06
C GLN A 19 -10.65 -1.95 -0.84
N TYR A 20 -9.56 -2.72 -0.98
CA TYR A 20 -9.43 -3.90 -1.82
C TYR A 20 -9.39 -5.21 -1.02
N TRP A 21 -9.17 -5.15 0.30
CA TRP A 21 -9.03 -6.32 1.18
C TRP A 21 -10.30 -6.62 1.99
N LYS A 22 -11.44 -6.61 1.34
CA LYS A 22 -12.78 -6.73 1.94
C LYS A 22 -13.10 -8.09 2.58
N TYR A 23 -12.22 -9.06 2.49
CA TYR A 23 -12.31 -10.37 3.13
C TYR A 23 -11.73 -10.40 4.56
N TRP A 24 -11.30 -9.25 5.07
CA TRP A 24 -10.90 -9.07 6.45
C TRP A 24 -11.91 -8.23 7.22
N GLN A 25 -12.16 -8.59 8.48
CA GLN A 25 -12.99 -7.79 9.36
C GLN A 25 -12.37 -6.42 9.63
N GLU A 26 -13.21 -5.42 9.87
CA GLU A 26 -12.76 -4.10 10.29
C GLU A 26 -11.95 -4.19 11.59
N GLY A 27 -10.87 -3.43 11.67
CA GLY A 27 -9.93 -3.49 12.79
C GLY A 27 -8.87 -4.58 12.69
N SER A 28 -8.88 -5.42 11.65
CA SER A 28 -7.78 -6.36 11.39
C SER A 28 -6.46 -5.61 11.21
N GLU A 29 -5.40 -6.10 11.88
CA GLU A 29 -4.06 -5.54 11.76
C GLU A 29 -3.34 -6.11 10.53
N LEU A 30 -3.44 -5.39 9.43
CA LEU A 30 -2.85 -5.72 8.15
C LEU A 30 -1.84 -4.66 7.74
N PHE A 31 -0.77 -5.07 7.10
CA PHE A 31 0.25 -4.14 6.60
C PHE A 31 1.00 -4.70 5.40
N THR A 32 1.63 -3.81 4.67
CA THR A 32 2.45 -4.15 3.52
C THR A 32 3.92 -3.87 3.83
N ALA A 33 4.78 -4.88 3.59
CA ALA A 33 6.22 -4.71 3.48
C ALA A 33 6.57 -4.51 2.00
N TRP A 34 7.02 -3.32 1.63
CA TRP A 34 7.38 -2.98 0.27
C TRP A 34 8.89 -2.92 0.13
N ILE A 35 9.44 -3.85 -0.65
CA ILE A 35 10.88 -4.12 -0.78
C ILE A 35 11.39 -3.50 -2.09
N ALA A 36 12.39 -2.63 -2.01
CA ALA A 36 13.09 -2.07 -3.16
C ALA A 36 14.10 -3.08 -3.72
N ILE A 37 13.88 -3.65 -4.90
CA ILE A 37 14.83 -4.57 -5.57
C ILE A 37 16.02 -3.81 -6.16
N GLY A 38 15.81 -2.55 -6.54
CA GLY A 38 16.84 -1.60 -6.94
C GLY A 38 16.70 -0.30 -6.18
N GLU A 39 17.61 0.64 -6.41
CA GLU A 39 17.46 2.00 -5.90
C GLU A 39 16.13 2.61 -6.35
N VAL A 40 15.45 3.33 -5.45
CA VAL A 40 14.21 4.04 -5.70
C VAL A 40 14.41 5.52 -5.37
N THR A 41 14.28 6.36 -6.38
CA THR A 41 14.33 7.82 -6.27
C THR A 41 12.96 8.43 -6.56
N GLU A 42 12.74 9.70 -6.24
CA GLU A 42 11.43 10.34 -6.47
C GLU A 42 11.00 10.28 -7.94
N ASN A 43 11.90 10.56 -8.87
CA ASN A 43 11.64 10.56 -10.30
C ASN A 43 11.40 9.15 -10.89
N MET A 44 11.68 8.09 -10.14
CA MET A 44 11.34 6.71 -10.49
C MET A 44 9.89 6.36 -10.11
N GLY A 45 9.09 7.33 -9.69
CA GLY A 45 7.73 7.10 -9.19
C GLY A 45 7.75 6.37 -7.85
N ALA A 46 8.56 6.85 -6.90
CA ALA A 46 8.55 6.35 -5.53
C ALA A 46 7.13 6.36 -4.95
N MET A 47 6.83 5.40 -4.07
CA MET A 47 5.59 5.47 -3.30
C MET A 47 5.58 6.72 -2.44
N ARG A 48 4.44 7.39 -2.40
CA ARG A 48 4.15 8.53 -1.54
C ARG A 48 3.11 8.12 -0.52
N PHE A 49 3.33 8.50 0.72
CA PHE A 49 2.45 8.23 1.85
C PHE A 49 1.94 9.55 2.42
N VAL A 50 0.67 9.59 2.78
CA VAL A 50 0.12 10.71 3.56
C VAL A 50 0.34 10.41 5.04
N ARG A 51 1.12 11.25 5.71
CA ARG A 51 1.57 11.06 7.10
C ARG A 51 0.40 11.01 8.06
N GLY A 52 0.37 9.98 8.88
CA GLY A 52 -0.66 9.80 9.91
C GLY A 52 -2.01 9.30 9.42
N SER A 53 -2.20 9.15 8.11
CA SER A 53 -3.47 8.72 7.51
C SER A 53 -3.94 7.33 7.93
N ASN A 54 -3.03 6.49 8.42
CA ASN A 54 -3.38 5.20 9.02
C ASN A 54 -4.32 5.30 10.24
N ARG A 55 -4.45 6.49 10.84
CA ARG A 55 -5.32 6.77 11.99
C ARG A 55 -6.64 7.44 11.62
N TRP A 56 -6.87 7.71 10.34
CA TRP A 56 -8.06 8.43 9.86
C TRP A 56 -9.26 7.53 9.54
N GLY A 57 -9.12 6.21 9.77
CA GLY A 57 -10.14 5.24 9.40
C GLY A 57 -10.18 4.97 7.89
N ASN A 58 -11.29 4.41 7.45
CA ASN A 58 -11.52 4.15 6.04
C ASN A 58 -11.99 5.43 5.33
N LEU A 59 -11.28 5.83 4.29
CA LEU A 59 -11.54 7.05 3.54
C LEU A 59 -12.26 6.73 2.22
N GLU A 60 -13.13 7.64 1.81
CA GLU A 60 -13.78 7.60 0.49
C GLU A 60 -13.08 8.55 -0.49
N GLY A 61 -13.30 8.33 -1.79
CA GLY A 61 -12.81 9.21 -2.87
C GLY A 61 -11.47 8.81 -3.46
N GLY A 62 -10.76 7.86 -2.87
CA GLY A 62 -9.52 7.30 -3.42
C GLY A 62 -9.78 6.17 -4.41
N SER A 63 -8.89 5.99 -5.39
CA SER A 63 -8.91 4.87 -6.34
C SER A 63 -7.51 4.53 -6.83
N PHE A 64 -7.12 3.27 -6.69
CA PHE A 64 -5.86 2.73 -7.21
C PHE A 64 -5.70 2.97 -8.72
N PHE A 65 -6.80 2.94 -9.47
CA PHE A 65 -6.80 2.98 -10.93
C PHE A 65 -6.90 4.38 -11.53
N ASP A 66 -7.17 5.41 -10.71
CA ASP A 66 -7.29 6.78 -11.18
C ASP A 66 -5.91 7.45 -11.21
N PRO A 67 -5.43 7.93 -12.37
CA PRO A 67 -4.14 8.59 -12.49
C PRO A 67 -4.13 10.05 -12.01
N ASP A 68 -5.29 10.67 -11.80
CA ASP A 68 -5.39 12.09 -11.43
C ASP A 68 -5.24 12.29 -9.91
N HIS A 69 -4.00 12.37 -9.44
CA HIS A 69 -3.70 12.57 -8.03
C HIS A 69 -4.25 13.88 -7.46
N GLU A 70 -4.33 14.96 -8.26
CA GLU A 70 -4.85 16.24 -7.77
C GLU A 70 -6.36 16.20 -7.59
N ALA A 71 -7.08 15.59 -8.53
CA ALA A 71 -8.52 15.42 -8.41
C ALA A 71 -8.86 14.52 -7.23
N GLN A 72 -8.13 13.42 -7.05
CA GLN A 72 -8.32 12.51 -5.92
C GLN A 72 -8.03 13.20 -4.58
N GLN A 73 -6.94 13.96 -4.47
CA GLN A 73 -6.63 14.70 -3.24
C GLN A 73 -7.74 15.67 -2.84
N LYS A 74 -8.41 16.29 -3.81
CA LYS A 74 -9.56 17.18 -3.56
C LYS A 74 -10.83 16.41 -3.19
N ALA A 75 -10.98 15.19 -3.70
CA ALA A 75 -12.17 14.35 -3.49
C ALA A 75 -12.11 13.58 -2.17
N ILE A 76 -10.91 13.17 -1.73
CA ILE A 76 -10.72 12.41 -0.49
C ILE A 76 -11.02 13.29 0.72
N GLN A 77 -12.02 12.88 1.50
CA GLN A 77 -12.43 13.58 2.71
C GLN A 77 -11.57 13.14 3.89
N ILE A 78 -10.62 13.99 4.28
CA ILE A 78 -9.81 13.76 5.47
C ILE A 78 -10.47 14.38 6.71
N PRO A 79 -10.16 13.90 7.95
CA PRO A 79 -10.68 14.50 9.17
C PRO A 79 -10.37 16.01 9.24
N PRO A 80 -11.28 16.83 9.80
CA PRO A 80 -11.13 18.30 9.82
C PRO A 80 -9.84 18.80 10.49
N GLU A 81 -9.34 18.04 11.48
CA GLU A 81 -8.11 18.35 12.21
C GLU A 81 -6.84 17.83 11.52
N ALA A 82 -7.00 17.03 10.46
CA ALA A 82 -5.88 16.42 9.75
C ALA A 82 -5.28 17.37 8.71
N THR A 83 -4.02 17.15 8.42
CA THR A 83 -3.29 17.86 7.36
C THR A 83 -2.76 16.86 6.36
N TRP A 84 -2.96 17.16 5.07
CA TRP A 84 -2.37 16.39 4.00
C TRP A 84 -0.88 16.71 3.87
N GLU A 85 -0.05 15.84 4.40
CA GLU A 85 1.41 15.95 4.35
C GLU A 85 1.99 14.67 3.74
N GLU A 86 2.66 14.79 2.63
CA GLU A 86 3.21 13.66 1.89
C GLU A 86 4.68 13.42 2.22
N THR A 87 5.07 12.14 2.19
CA THR A 87 6.47 11.71 2.24
C THR A 87 6.72 10.65 1.18
N ALA A 88 7.83 10.76 0.46
CA ALA A 88 8.23 9.78 -0.54
C ALA A 88 9.11 8.67 0.06
N ALA A 89 8.86 7.42 -0.31
CA ALA A 89 9.74 6.29 0.00
C ALA A 89 10.94 6.26 -0.96
N VAL A 90 11.89 7.15 -0.77
CA VAL A 90 13.19 7.10 -1.42
C VAL A 90 14.03 6.05 -0.69
N LEU A 91 14.40 4.97 -1.39
CA LEU A 91 14.95 3.78 -0.77
C LEU A 91 16.21 3.31 -1.51
N PRO A 92 17.29 2.97 -0.81
CA PRO A 92 18.39 2.22 -1.41
C PRO A 92 17.95 0.79 -1.77
N SER A 93 18.69 0.13 -2.65
CA SER A 93 18.46 -1.27 -3.01
C SER A 93 18.46 -2.17 -1.78
N GLY A 94 17.45 -3.04 -1.65
CA GLY A 94 17.25 -3.96 -0.52
C GLY A 94 16.55 -3.34 0.69
N ALA A 95 16.31 -2.04 0.71
CA ALA A 95 15.56 -1.42 1.79
C ALA A 95 14.06 -1.76 1.72
N ILE A 96 13.40 -1.67 2.86
CA ILE A 96 11.98 -2.02 3.03
C ILE A 96 11.26 -0.83 3.67
N SER A 97 10.10 -0.47 3.12
CA SER A 97 9.13 0.38 3.79
C SER A 97 7.94 -0.44 4.28
N PHE A 98 7.42 -0.11 5.46
CA PHE A 98 6.22 -0.71 6.01
C PHE A 98 5.09 0.31 6.07
N HIS A 99 3.89 -0.09 5.68
CA HIS A 99 2.70 0.74 5.83
C HIS A 99 1.49 -0.09 6.22
N HIS A 100 0.66 0.49 7.08
CA HIS A 100 -0.60 -0.09 7.52
C HIS A 100 -1.63 -0.05 6.39
N ASN A 101 -2.59 -0.98 6.35
CA ASN A 101 -3.63 -1.05 5.31
C ASN A 101 -4.52 0.20 5.22
N TYR A 102 -4.60 1.00 6.28
CA TYR A 102 -5.28 2.31 6.29
C TYR A 102 -4.37 3.48 5.90
N THR A 103 -3.09 3.26 5.63
CA THR A 103 -2.22 4.34 5.17
C THR A 103 -2.59 4.74 3.74
N LEU A 104 -3.00 6.00 3.57
CA LEU A 104 -3.26 6.55 2.25
C LEU A 104 -1.95 6.70 1.49
N HIS A 105 -1.88 6.08 0.32
CA HIS A 105 -0.67 6.07 -0.49
C HIS A 105 -0.97 6.00 -1.99
N GLY A 106 0.02 6.36 -2.77
CA GLY A 106 -0.04 6.34 -4.23
C GLY A 106 1.34 6.46 -4.83
N SER A 107 1.46 6.49 -6.15
CA SER A 107 2.74 6.73 -6.81
C SER A 107 2.57 7.19 -8.25
N GLY A 108 3.25 8.26 -8.62
CA GLY A 108 3.29 8.76 -9.99
C GLY A 108 4.02 7.83 -10.95
N SER A 109 4.08 8.22 -12.21
CA SER A 109 4.85 7.51 -13.23
C SER A 109 6.34 7.54 -12.95
N ASN A 110 7.07 6.60 -13.51
CA ASN A 110 8.53 6.61 -13.53
C ASN A 110 9.02 7.47 -14.71
N ILE A 111 9.45 8.68 -14.42
CA ILE A 111 9.97 9.63 -15.42
C ILE A 111 11.50 9.56 -15.59
N SER A 112 12.14 8.59 -14.95
CA SER A 112 13.57 8.34 -15.12
C SER A 112 13.87 7.49 -16.37
N ASP A 113 15.14 7.28 -16.62
CA ASP A 113 15.67 6.41 -17.70
C ASP A 113 15.87 4.95 -17.29
N ARG A 114 15.59 4.62 -16.00
CA ARG A 114 15.78 3.27 -15.43
C ARG A 114 14.48 2.69 -14.91
N PRO A 115 14.27 1.37 -15.00
CA PRO A 115 13.07 0.72 -14.46
C PRO A 115 13.12 0.68 -12.92
N ARG A 116 11.98 0.89 -12.27
CA ARG A 116 11.78 0.62 -10.84
C ARG A 116 11.22 -0.78 -10.64
N ARG A 117 11.88 -1.57 -9.80
CA ARG A 117 11.45 -2.92 -9.42
C ARG A 117 11.27 -3.00 -7.92
N SER A 118 10.20 -3.66 -7.51
CA SER A 118 9.86 -3.86 -6.11
C SER A 118 9.05 -5.12 -5.90
N PHE A 119 9.05 -5.59 -4.68
CA PHE A 119 8.16 -6.64 -4.18
C PHE A 119 7.23 -6.04 -3.11
N ALA A 120 5.96 -6.39 -3.13
CA ALA A 120 5.03 -6.08 -2.06
C ALA A 120 4.60 -7.40 -1.40
N LEU A 121 4.83 -7.50 -0.09
CA LEU A 121 4.38 -8.61 0.74
C LEU A 121 3.27 -8.09 1.65
N HIS A 122 2.09 -8.69 1.55
CA HIS A 122 0.97 -8.38 2.42
C HIS A 122 1.03 -9.28 3.64
N LEU A 123 1.04 -8.68 4.80
CA LEU A 123 1.27 -9.29 6.09
C LEU A 123 0.08 -9.05 7.02
N ARG A 124 -0.11 -9.96 7.95
CA ARG A 124 -1.11 -9.85 9.02
C ARG A 124 -0.48 -10.17 10.36
N THR A 125 -1.11 -9.70 11.42
CA THR A 125 -0.85 -10.19 12.78
C THR A 125 -1.89 -11.24 13.19
N GLU A 126 -1.70 -11.87 14.33
CA GLU A 126 -2.66 -12.78 14.97
C GLU A 126 -4.00 -12.12 15.33
N ARG A 127 -4.05 -10.77 15.37
CA ARG A 127 -5.27 -10.00 15.63
C ARG A 127 -6.15 -9.81 14.40
N SER A 128 -5.69 -10.24 13.24
CA SER A 128 -6.46 -10.14 12.01
C SER A 128 -7.46 -11.27 11.90
N GLN A 129 -8.71 -10.93 11.64
CA GLN A 129 -9.83 -11.87 11.56
C GLN A 129 -10.44 -11.85 10.15
N PRO A 130 -10.60 -13.01 9.50
CA PRO A 130 -11.37 -13.10 8.26
C PRO A 130 -12.84 -12.72 8.48
N VAL A 131 -13.49 -12.24 7.42
CA VAL A 131 -14.95 -12.14 7.37
C VAL A 131 -15.52 -13.55 7.41
N GLU A 132 -16.61 -13.76 8.17
CA GLU A 132 -17.28 -15.04 8.25
C GLU A 132 -17.79 -15.50 6.87
N ASP A 133 -17.81 -16.81 6.65
CA ASP A 133 -18.30 -17.46 5.43
C ASP A 133 -17.65 -16.98 4.11
N THR A 134 -16.45 -16.39 4.18
CA THR A 134 -15.71 -16.03 2.97
C THR A 134 -14.95 -17.23 2.40
N ASP A 135 -15.03 -17.43 1.09
CA ASP A 135 -14.27 -18.41 0.32
C ASP A 135 -13.02 -17.80 -0.36
N ALA A 136 -12.67 -16.56 -0.02
CA ALA A 136 -11.54 -15.86 -0.59
C ALA A 136 -10.23 -16.62 -0.34
N TYR A 137 -9.51 -16.98 -1.40
CA TYR A 137 -8.25 -17.75 -1.32
C TYR A 137 -7.25 -17.18 -0.32
N TYR A 138 -7.22 -15.86 -0.17
CA TYR A 138 -6.29 -15.17 0.74
C TYR A 138 -6.52 -15.48 2.22
N VAL A 139 -7.68 -15.96 2.60
CA VAL A 139 -8.07 -16.24 4.00
C VAL A 139 -8.47 -17.70 4.25
N THR A 140 -8.58 -18.53 3.22
CA THR A 140 -8.97 -19.94 3.35
C THR A 140 -7.84 -20.90 3.69
N HIS A 141 -6.58 -20.44 3.65
CA HIS A 141 -5.39 -21.27 3.88
C HIS A 141 -4.45 -20.65 4.93
N LEU A 142 -5.02 -20.01 5.96
CA LEU A 142 -4.23 -19.30 6.97
C LEU A 142 -3.39 -20.23 7.85
N ASP A 143 -3.81 -21.51 8.01
CA ASP A 143 -3.12 -22.52 8.81
C ASP A 143 -2.05 -23.29 8.02
N ASP A 144 -1.99 -23.12 6.71
CA ASP A 144 -1.00 -23.76 5.86
C ASP A 144 0.32 -22.99 5.89
N GLN A 145 1.27 -23.46 6.69
CA GLN A 145 2.58 -22.82 6.84
C GLN A 145 3.43 -22.81 5.56
N ALA A 146 3.14 -23.65 4.57
CA ALA A 146 3.79 -23.61 3.27
C ALA A 146 3.31 -22.43 2.40
N LEU A 147 2.06 -22.04 2.55
CA LEU A 147 1.43 -20.94 1.82
C LEU A 147 1.42 -19.63 2.62
N ARG A 148 1.33 -19.71 3.94
CA ARG A 148 1.17 -18.58 4.88
C ARG A 148 2.12 -18.74 6.08
N PRO A 149 3.44 -18.72 5.86
CA PRO A 149 4.39 -18.94 6.94
C PRO A 149 4.30 -17.84 8.01
N VAL A 150 4.45 -18.25 9.28
CA VAL A 150 4.74 -17.30 10.35
C VAL A 150 6.19 -16.87 10.21
N ILE A 151 6.42 -15.60 9.91
CA ILE A 151 7.76 -15.03 9.67
C ILE A 151 8.37 -14.38 10.92
N TYR A 152 7.56 -14.16 11.94
CA TYR A 152 7.99 -13.62 13.23
C TYR A 152 7.08 -14.12 14.34
N ASN A 153 7.66 -14.61 15.43
CA ASN A 153 6.98 -14.99 16.67
C ASN A 153 7.78 -14.45 17.86
N THR A 154 7.09 -14.02 18.92
CA THR A 154 7.69 -13.50 20.16
C THR A 154 7.85 -14.56 21.28
N GLU A 155 7.44 -15.82 21.04
CA GLU A 155 7.62 -16.92 21.99
C GLU A 155 9.01 -17.53 21.94
#